data_afaab138335ca12f040e46a800f06041
#
_entry.id   afaab138335ca12f040e46a800f06041
#
_cell.length_a   1.000
_cell.length_b   1.000
_cell.length_c   1.000
_cell.angle_alpha   90.00
_cell.angle_beta   90.00
_cell.angle_gamma   90.00
#
_symmetry.space_group_name_H-M   'P 1'
#
loop_
_entity.id
_entity.type
_entity.pdbx_description
1 polymer ?
#
loop_
_entity_poly.entity_id
_entity_poly.type
_entity_poly.pdbx_seq_one_letter_code
_entity_poly.pdbx_strand_id
1 'polypeptide(L)'
;MQSVRATFEKQRHAAPALRESDIITYFTGVRAATYEEDFIIRPGMFTENIIHAAGIQSPGLTAAPAIAQEVARLAYGQLSATTPPARNAAYDPTRRPIPHVAGLPDEARAALIRQNPDYGEIVCRCEEVSRGEILDALRRPVPCDTVDGVKRRVRPGMGRCQGGFCGPLVTAIIAEEKGISLEQVRKSGAGSAQLLRPTKQREQKTGTEGGTEDGAL
;
A
#
# COMPACT_ATOMS: atom_id res chain seq x y z
N MET A 1 -20.05 -17.91 -5.29
CA MET A 1 -19.76 -16.47 -5.12
C MET A 1 -21.06 -15.77 -4.76
N GLN A 2 -21.19 -15.21 -3.56
CA GLN A 2 -22.37 -14.42 -3.21
C GLN A 2 -22.39 -13.16 -4.08
N SER A 3 -23.55 -12.82 -4.67
CA SER A 3 -23.68 -11.60 -5.45
C SER A 3 -23.61 -10.37 -4.52
N VAL A 4 -23.16 -9.22 -5.06
CA VAL A 4 -23.17 -7.93 -4.35
C VAL A 4 -24.54 -7.65 -3.74
N ARG A 5 -25.60 -7.95 -4.49
CA ARG A 5 -26.99 -7.76 -4.05
C ARG A 5 -27.33 -8.62 -2.83
N ALA A 6 -26.96 -9.91 -2.85
CA ALA A 6 -27.22 -10.79 -1.70
C ALA A 6 -26.47 -10.33 -0.43
N THR A 7 -25.25 -9.82 -0.61
CA THR A 7 -24.48 -9.23 0.51
C THR A 7 -25.16 -7.96 1.03
N PHE A 8 -25.63 -7.10 0.15
CA PHE A 8 -26.33 -5.87 0.52
C PHE A 8 -27.64 -6.17 1.28
N GLU A 9 -28.47 -7.09 0.77
CA GLU A 9 -29.71 -7.50 1.44
C GLU A 9 -29.42 -8.07 2.83
N LYS A 10 -28.36 -8.88 2.98
CA LYS A 10 -27.96 -9.38 4.30
C LYS A 10 -27.60 -8.24 5.26
N GLN A 11 -26.92 -7.18 4.80
CA GLN A 11 -26.56 -6.04 5.65
C GLN A 11 -27.79 -5.20 6.02
N ARG A 12 -28.80 -5.12 5.16
CA ARG A 12 -30.04 -4.40 5.45
C ARG A 12 -30.83 -4.98 6.63
N HIS A 13 -30.66 -6.26 6.96
CA HIS A 13 -31.25 -6.83 8.18
C HIS A 13 -30.71 -6.18 9.45
N ALA A 14 -29.43 -5.83 9.47
CA ALA A 14 -28.82 -5.16 10.60
C ALA A 14 -28.98 -3.62 10.54
N ALA A 15 -29.10 -3.05 9.36
CA ALA A 15 -29.21 -1.61 9.13
C ALA A 15 -30.29 -1.31 8.06
N PRO A 16 -31.58 -1.32 8.40
CA PRO A 16 -32.68 -1.18 7.43
C PRO A 16 -32.69 0.14 6.65
N ALA A 17 -32.04 1.19 7.16
CA ALA A 17 -31.97 2.49 6.52
C ALA A 17 -30.99 2.54 5.33
N LEU A 18 -30.15 1.52 5.12
CA LEU A 18 -29.22 1.46 3.98
C LEU A 18 -29.95 1.41 2.64
N ARG A 19 -29.45 2.17 1.66
CA ARG A 19 -29.91 2.20 0.28
C ARG A 19 -28.77 1.80 -0.67
N GLU A 20 -29.09 1.22 -1.81
CA GLU A 20 -28.09 0.87 -2.84
C GLU A 20 -27.27 2.10 -3.28
N SER A 21 -27.89 3.29 -3.28
CA SER A 21 -27.21 4.56 -3.58
C SER A 21 -26.12 4.94 -2.58
N ASP A 22 -26.09 4.30 -1.40
CA ASP A 22 -25.09 4.58 -0.37
C ASP A 22 -23.81 3.75 -0.58
N ILE A 23 -23.83 2.79 -1.52
CA ILE A 23 -22.67 1.99 -1.88
C ILE A 23 -21.70 2.86 -2.68
N ILE A 24 -20.51 3.10 -2.12
CA ILE A 24 -19.44 3.87 -2.78
C ILE A 24 -18.45 2.98 -3.53
N THR A 25 -18.33 1.71 -3.16
CA THR A 25 -17.48 0.73 -3.82
C THR A 25 -17.85 -0.69 -3.40
N TYR A 26 -17.44 -1.66 -4.20
CA TYR A 26 -17.45 -3.08 -3.83
C TYR A 26 -16.16 -3.76 -4.31
N PHE A 27 -15.76 -4.81 -3.64
CA PHE A 27 -14.58 -5.58 -4.00
C PHE A 27 -14.76 -7.04 -3.61
N THR A 28 -13.96 -7.89 -4.23
CA THR A 28 -13.86 -9.31 -3.90
C THR A 28 -12.40 -9.64 -3.58
N GLY A 29 -12.19 -10.71 -2.83
CA GLY A 29 -10.86 -11.18 -2.49
C GLY A 29 -10.82 -12.70 -2.34
N VAL A 30 -9.62 -13.25 -2.32
CA VAL A 30 -9.37 -14.66 -2.03
C VAL A 30 -9.17 -14.78 -0.53
N ARG A 31 -9.95 -15.64 0.11
CA ARG A 31 -9.81 -15.96 1.52
C ARG A 31 -8.76 -17.06 1.70
N ALA A 32 -7.84 -16.88 2.64
CA ALA A 32 -6.78 -17.83 2.94
C ALA A 32 -7.31 -18.98 3.80
N ALA A 33 -8.29 -19.72 3.29
CA ALA A 33 -8.85 -20.88 3.99
C ALA A 33 -8.04 -22.15 3.70
N THR A 34 -7.95 -23.04 4.69
CA THR A 34 -7.39 -24.39 4.56
C THR A 34 -8.49 -25.43 4.74
N TYR A 35 -8.20 -26.68 4.47
CA TYR A 35 -9.13 -27.79 4.72
C TYR A 35 -9.43 -28.00 6.20
N GLU A 36 -8.52 -27.56 7.09
CA GLU A 36 -8.71 -27.63 8.55
C GLU A 36 -9.67 -26.55 9.06
N GLU A 37 -9.98 -25.55 8.23
CA GLU A 37 -10.80 -24.35 8.53
C GLU A 37 -10.31 -23.58 9.78
N ASP A 38 -9.05 -23.80 10.19
CA ASP A 38 -8.41 -23.15 11.33
C ASP A 38 -7.02 -22.63 10.97
N PHE A 39 -6.42 -21.89 11.88
CA PHE A 39 -5.06 -21.37 11.75
C PHE A 39 -4.05 -22.52 11.94
N ILE A 40 -3.16 -22.68 10.95
CA ILE A 40 -2.07 -23.64 11.01
C ILE A 40 -0.79 -22.88 11.39
N ILE A 41 -0.39 -23.00 12.68
CA ILE A 41 0.83 -22.39 13.20
C ILE A 41 1.68 -23.49 13.80
N ARG A 42 2.53 -24.12 12.97
CA ARG A 42 3.35 -25.26 13.38
C ARG A 42 4.56 -25.44 12.49
N PRO A 43 5.62 -26.18 12.94
CA PRO A 43 6.70 -26.62 12.08
C PRO A 43 6.21 -27.48 10.93
N GLY A 44 6.95 -27.50 9.84
CA GLY A 44 6.69 -28.39 8.69
C GLY A 44 6.81 -29.85 9.07
N MET A 45 5.90 -30.67 8.55
CA MET A 45 5.91 -32.12 8.83
C MET A 45 7.07 -32.85 8.12
N PHE A 46 7.50 -32.32 6.97
CA PHE A 46 8.52 -32.96 6.12
C PHE A 46 9.78 -32.11 5.94
N THR A 47 9.83 -30.95 6.60
CA THR A 47 10.93 -29.99 6.47
C THR A 47 11.24 -29.41 7.84
N GLU A 48 12.52 -29.46 8.24
CA GLU A 48 12.96 -29.02 9.57
C GLU A 48 13.12 -27.49 9.67
N ASN A 49 13.22 -26.79 8.54
CA ASN A 49 13.52 -25.34 8.47
C ASN A 49 12.33 -24.50 8.00
N ILE A 50 11.12 -25.01 8.05
CA ILE A 50 9.91 -24.28 7.68
C ILE A 50 8.96 -24.24 8.87
N ILE A 51 8.41 -23.06 9.14
CA ILE A 51 7.29 -22.87 10.06
C ILE A 51 6.11 -22.36 9.25
N HIS A 52 5.01 -23.07 9.31
CA HIS A 52 3.77 -22.67 8.66
C HIS A 52 3.05 -21.62 9.49
N ALA A 53 2.59 -20.57 8.83
CA ALA A 53 1.61 -19.60 9.31
C ALA A 53 0.55 -19.47 8.22
N ALA A 54 -0.32 -20.49 8.11
CA ALA A 54 -1.25 -20.68 7.01
C ALA A 54 -2.71 -20.73 7.52
N GLY A 55 -3.67 -20.64 6.60
CA GLY A 55 -5.08 -20.64 6.97
C GLY A 55 -5.53 -19.42 7.77
N ILE A 56 -4.71 -18.36 7.79
CA ILE A 56 -4.96 -17.16 8.59
C ILE A 56 -5.99 -16.29 7.86
N GLN A 57 -7.23 -16.67 8.00
CA GLN A 57 -8.38 -15.92 7.54
C GLN A 57 -8.89 -14.97 8.65
N SER A 58 -10.10 -14.41 8.54
CA SER A 58 -10.66 -13.58 9.61
C SER A 58 -10.85 -14.41 10.90
N PRO A 59 -10.41 -13.91 12.07
CA PRO A 59 -9.92 -12.57 12.41
C PRO A 59 -8.38 -12.44 12.44
N GLY A 60 -7.67 -12.93 11.44
CA GLY A 60 -6.21 -13.02 11.39
C GLY A 60 -5.47 -11.71 11.67
N LEU A 61 -5.98 -10.58 11.19
CA LEU A 61 -5.34 -9.28 11.45
C LEU A 61 -5.35 -8.94 12.95
N THR A 62 -6.44 -9.20 13.64
CA THR A 62 -6.55 -9.01 15.10
C THR A 62 -5.68 -10.00 15.86
N ALA A 63 -5.56 -11.23 15.36
CA ALA A 63 -4.75 -12.28 15.98
C ALA A 63 -3.25 -12.16 15.65
N ALA A 64 -2.86 -11.31 14.68
CA ALA A 64 -1.49 -11.21 14.19
C ALA A 64 -0.41 -11.03 15.28
N PRO A 65 -0.60 -10.23 16.33
CA PRO A 65 0.41 -10.12 17.40
C PRO A 65 0.65 -11.43 18.13
N ALA A 66 -0.40 -12.19 18.45
CA ALA A 66 -0.30 -13.49 19.12
C ALA A 66 0.34 -14.55 18.19
N ILE A 67 -0.07 -14.55 16.90
CA ILE A 67 0.53 -15.42 15.88
C ILE A 67 2.02 -15.14 15.75
N ALA A 68 2.42 -13.86 15.71
CA ALA A 68 3.83 -13.46 15.60
C ALA A 68 4.65 -13.96 16.79
N GLN A 69 4.12 -13.90 18.02
CA GLN A 69 4.80 -14.43 19.21
C GLN A 69 5.00 -15.93 19.11
N GLU A 70 3.98 -16.68 18.69
CA GLU A 70 4.08 -18.13 18.56
C GLU A 70 5.05 -18.53 17.44
N VAL A 71 4.99 -17.90 16.27
CA VAL A 71 5.95 -18.14 15.18
C VAL A 71 7.38 -17.83 15.62
N ALA A 72 7.59 -16.71 16.34
CA ALA A 72 8.91 -16.35 16.87
C ALA A 72 9.42 -17.40 17.88
N ARG A 73 8.56 -17.90 18.76
CA ARG A 73 8.89 -18.95 19.73
C ARG A 73 9.33 -20.24 19.02
N LEU A 74 8.57 -20.67 18.01
CA LEU A 74 8.88 -21.86 17.21
C LEU A 74 10.21 -21.68 16.45
N ALA A 75 10.41 -20.51 15.81
CA ALA A 75 11.64 -20.21 15.07
C ALA A 75 12.87 -20.18 15.99
N TYR A 76 12.74 -19.54 17.15
CA TYR A 76 13.82 -19.54 18.14
C TYR A 76 14.16 -20.95 18.63
N GLY A 77 13.16 -21.79 18.88
CA GLY A 77 13.36 -23.19 19.28
C GLY A 77 14.15 -24.00 18.24
N GLN A 78 13.78 -23.87 16.95
CA GLN A 78 14.48 -24.54 15.86
C GLN A 78 15.91 -24.04 15.67
N LEU A 79 16.12 -22.73 15.67
CA LEU A 79 17.46 -22.14 15.55
C LEU A 79 18.36 -22.48 16.71
N SER A 80 17.82 -22.51 17.93
CA SER A 80 18.60 -22.81 19.15
C SER A 80 19.02 -24.27 19.22
N ALA A 81 18.37 -25.17 18.49
CA ALA A 81 18.77 -26.58 18.43
C ALA A 81 20.10 -26.79 17.67
N THR A 82 20.44 -25.90 16.75
CA THR A 82 21.70 -25.95 15.97
C THR A 82 22.73 -24.94 16.46
N THR A 83 22.35 -23.69 16.56
CA THR A 83 23.21 -22.59 17.05
C THR A 83 22.33 -21.55 17.74
N PRO A 84 22.47 -21.33 19.05
CA PRO A 84 21.67 -20.33 19.75
C PRO A 84 21.84 -18.96 19.10
N PRO A 85 20.73 -18.30 18.67
CA PRO A 85 20.83 -17.01 18.02
C PRO A 85 21.30 -15.94 19.01
N ALA A 86 22.31 -15.17 18.61
CA ALA A 86 22.80 -14.05 19.39
C ALA A 86 21.79 -12.89 19.34
N ARG A 87 21.66 -12.18 20.46
CA ARG A 87 20.81 -10.98 20.52
C ARG A 87 21.42 -9.89 19.64
N ASN A 88 20.61 -9.35 18.72
CA ASN A 88 21.02 -8.17 17.94
C ASN A 88 20.97 -6.91 18.83
N ALA A 89 22.12 -6.41 19.26
CA ALA A 89 22.22 -5.22 20.10
C ALA A 89 21.75 -3.93 19.38
N ALA A 90 21.76 -3.93 18.06
CA ALA A 90 21.29 -2.79 17.23
C ALA A 90 19.80 -2.85 16.91
N TYR A 91 19.07 -3.85 17.42
CA TYR A 91 17.64 -3.95 17.17
C TYR A 91 16.88 -2.86 17.91
N ASP A 92 16.21 -1.98 17.15
CA ASP A 92 15.24 -1.00 17.68
C ASP A 92 13.82 -1.53 17.49
N PRO A 93 13.10 -1.87 18.56
CA PRO A 93 11.72 -2.31 18.49
C PRO A 93 10.74 -1.16 18.22
N THR A 94 11.21 0.10 18.28
CA THR A 94 10.35 1.28 18.21
C THR A 94 10.07 1.65 16.76
N ARG A 95 8.81 1.68 16.39
CA ARG A 95 8.35 2.21 15.11
C ARG A 95 7.47 3.43 15.33
N ARG A 96 7.96 4.60 14.94
CA ARG A 96 7.15 5.82 14.96
C ARG A 96 6.03 5.73 13.92
N PRO A 97 4.77 6.06 14.28
CA PRO A 97 3.68 6.12 13.32
C PRO A 97 3.93 7.25 12.30
N ILE A 98 3.27 7.17 11.14
CA ILE A 98 3.16 8.31 10.24
C ILE A 98 2.18 9.29 10.90
N PRO A 99 2.54 10.57 11.06
CA PRO A 99 1.61 11.56 11.59
C PRO A 99 0.36 11.64 10.71
N HIS A 100 -0.82 11.67 11.31
CA HIS A 100 -2.08 11.87 10.59
C HIS A 100 -2.56 13.29 10.81
N VAL A 101 -2.36 14.14 9.80
CA VAL A 101 -2.57 15.60 9.91
C VAL A 101 -3.99 15.96 10.34
N ALA A 102 -4.99 15.28 9.80
CA ALA A 102 -6.40 15.53 10.15
C ALA A 102 -6.71 15.30 11.63
N GLY A 103 -5.99 14.38 12.28
CA GLY A 103 -6.19 14.06 13.70
C GLY A 103 -5.40 14.92 14.69
N LEU A 104 -4.55 15.85 14.19
CA LEU A 104 -3.72 16.68 15.06
C LEU A 104 -4.45 17.96 15.50
N PRO A 105 -4.25 18.39 16.77
CA PRO A 105 -4.62 19.73 17.19
C PRO A 105 -3.93 20.81 16.32
N ASP A 106 -4.57 21.96 16.14
CA ASP A 106 -4.10 23.00 15.22
C ASP A 106 -2.65 23.45 15.50
N GLU A 107 -2.29 23.58 16.77
CA GLU A 107 -0.92 23.97 17.16
C GLU A 107 0.11 22.91 16.76
N ALA A 108 -0.18 21.64 17.01
CA ALA A 108 0.68 20.52 16.61
C ALA A 108 0.79 20.38 15.10
N ARG A 109 -0.33 20.59 14.38
CA ARG A 109 -0.37 20.62 12.92
C ARG A 109 0.49 21.75 12.38
N ALA A 110 0.34 22.95 12.91
CA ALA A 110 1.14 24.12 12.51
C ALA A 110 2.65 23.89 12.79
N ALA A 111 2.99 23.29 13.90
CA ALA A 111 4.38 22.94 14.21
C ALA A 111 4.96 21.90 13.23
N LEU A 112 4.19 20.89 12.88
CA LEU A 112 4.59 19.87 11.91
C LEU A 112 4.79 20.48 10.51
N ILE A 113 3.89 21.34 10.06
CA ILE A 113 4.00 22.05 8.76
C ILE A 113 5.23 22.97 8.72
N ARG A 114 5.55 23.65 9.82
CA ARG A 114 6.78 24.46 9.90
C ARG A 114 8.05 23.61 9.76
N GLN A 115 8.04 22.37 10.27
CA GLN A 115 9.16 21.44 10.15
C GLN A 115 9.29 20.86 8.75
N ASN A 116 8.16 20.52 8.15
CA ASN A 116 8.07 19.98 6.80
C ASN A 116 6.80 20.49 6.09
N PRO A 117 6.95 21.43 5.14
CA PRO A 117 5.83 22.03 4.41
C PRO A 117 4.94 21.04 3.66
N ASP A 118 5.47 19.87 3.27
CA ASP A 118 4.69 18.83 2.59
C ASP A 118 3.47 18.37 3.40
N TYR A 119 3.51 18.48 4.72
CA TYR A 119 2.35 18.20 5.57
C TYR A 119 1.23 19.25 5.48
N GLY A 120 1.50 20.41 4.90
CA GLY A 120 0.51 21.45 4.62
C GLY A 120 -0.23 21.28 3.30
N GLU A 121 0.25 20.42 2.41
CA GLU A 121 -0.35 20.17 1.09
C GLU A 121 -1.32 19.00 1.17
N ILE A 122 -2.64 19.27 1.16
CA ILE A 122 -3.67 18.22 1.19
C ILE A 122 -3.89 17.65 -0.20
N VAL A 123 -3.49 16.40 -0.39
CA VAL A 123 -3.64 15.62 -1.64
C VAL A 123 -4.99 14.91 -1.72
N CYS A 124 -5.39 14.24 -0.66
CA CYS A 124 -6.70 13.58 -0.59
C CYS A 124 -7.65 14.35 0.32
N ARG A 125 -8.64 15.04 -0.28
CA ARG A 125 -9.60 15.84 0.48
C ARG A 125 -10.63 15.02 1.23
N CYS A 126 -10.98 13.81 0.74
CA CYS A 126 -11.98 12.96 1.39
C CYS A 126 -11.47 12.34 2.69
N GLU A 127 -10.18 12.02 2.75
CA GLU A 127 -9.51 11.40 3.91
C GLU A 127 -8.52 12.39 4.56
N GLU A 128 -8.47 13.63 4.06
CA GLU A 128 -7.59 14.71 4.56
C GLU A 128 -6.12 14.32 4.67
N VAL A 129 -5.63 13.57 3.66
CA VAL A 129 -4.24 13.08 3.63
C VAL A 129 -3.33 14.06 2.93
N SER A 130 -2.24 14.42 3.58
CA SER A 130 -1.23 15.36 3.07
C SER A 130 -0.18 14.65 2.19
N ARG A 131 0.55 15.47 1.41
CA ARG A 131 1.74 15.04 0.66
C ARG A 131 2.80 14.45 1.59
N GLY A 132 3.03 15.07 2.76
CA GLY A 132 4.00 14.59 3.75
C GLY A 132 3.70 13.17 4.23
N GLU A 133 2.43 12.84 4.50
CA GLU A 133 2.02 11.47 4.86
C GLU A 133 2.30 10.46 3.74
N ILE A 134 2.07 10.86 2.48
CA ILE A 134 2.34 10.00 1.31
C ILE A 134 3.83 9.76 1.16
N LEU A 135 4.65 10.80 1.26
CA LEU A 135 6.12 10.70 1.18
C LEU A 135 6.67 9.83 2.31
N ASP A 136 6.18 9.99 3.53
CA ASP A 136 6.56 9.12 4.64
C ASP A 136 6.23 7.65 4.38
N ALA A 137 5.06 7.38 3.79
CA ALA A 137 4.69 6.01 3.42
C ALA A 137 5.64 5.41 2.37
N LEU A 138 6.09 6.21 1.40
CA LEU A 138 7.04 5.80 0.35
C LEU A 138 8.46 5.57 0.86
N ARG A 139 8.87 6.31 1.91
CA ARG A 139 10.23 6.30 2.49
C ARG A 139 10.44 5.28 3.58
N ARG A 140 9.39 4.58 4.01
CA ARG A 140 9.50 3.52 5.03
C ARG A 140 10.41 2.37 4.57
N PRO A 141 11.10 1.67 5.50
CA PRO A 141 12.00 0.55 5.16
C PRO A 141 11.33 -0.57 4.36
N VAL A 142 10.05 -0.85 4.62
CA VAL A 142 9.28 -1.77 3.79
C VAL A 142 8.75 -1.00 2.58
N PRO A 143 9.17 -1.33 1.36
CA PRO A 143 8.84 -0.57 0.16
C PRO A 143 7.33 -0.39 -0.07
N CYS A 144 6.97 0.79 -0.53
CA CYS A 144 5.63 1.17 -0.95
C CYS A 144 5.79 1.97 -2.24
N ASP A 145 5.62 1.32 -3.39
CA ASP A 145 5.88 1.88 -4.72
C ASP A 145 4.65 1.83 -5.63
N THR A 146 3.49 1.55 -5.08
CA THR A 146 2.23 1.44 -5.83
C THR A 146 1.14 2.29 -5.21
N VAL A 147 0.16 2.69 -6.02
CA VAL A 147 -0.98 3.49 -5.54
C VAL A 147 -1.76 2.77 -4.44
N ASP A 148 -2.00 1.47 -4.60
CA ASP A 148 -2.67 0.67 -3.57
C ASP A 148 -1.78 0.45 -2.33
N GLY A 149 -0.47 0.42 -2.49
CA GLY A 149 0.47 0.39 -1.38
C GLY A 149 0.37 1.64 -0.51
N VAL A 150 0.36 2.82 -1.12
CA VAL A 150 0.12 4.12 -0.43
C VAL A 150 -1.26 4.15 0.20
N LYS A 151 -2.30 3.77 -0.56
CA LYS A 151 -3.69 3.70 -0.10
C LYS A 151 -3.84 2.87 1.19
N ARG A 152 -3.18 1.72 1.27
CA ARG A 152 -3.24 0.83 2.45
C ARG A 152 -2.48 1.35 3.65
N ARG A 153 -1.56 2.30 3.47
CA ARG A 153 -0.76 2.87 4.57
C ARG A 153 -1.34 4.16 5.14
N VAL A 154 -1.75 5.07 4.26
CA VAL A 154 -2.19 6.42 4.64
C VAL A 154 -3.53 6.82 4.03
N ARG A 155 -4.25 5.89 3.41
CA ARG A 155 -5.66 5.97 3.03
C ARG A 155 -6.05 6.88 1.85
N PRO A 156 -5.19 7.56 1.05
CA PRO A 156 -5.71 8.32 -0.09
C PRO A 156 -6.44 7.38 -1.06
N GLY A 157 -7.59 7.83 -1.55
CA GLY A 157 -8.45 7.03 -2.43
C GLY A 157 -9.42 6.08 -1.73
N MET A 158 -9.47 6.07 -0.39
CA MET A 158 -10.45 5.28 0.37
C MET A 158 -11.76 6.03 0.63
N GLY A 159 -11.78 7.35 0.48
CA GLY A 159 -12.96 8.17 0.70
C GLY A 159 -13.99 8.06 -0.45
N ARG A 160 -15.04 8.88 -0.36
CA ARG A 160 -16.22 8.81 -1.25
C ARG A 160 -15.90 8.81 -2.75
N CYS A 161 -14.88 9.56 -3.19
CA CYS A 161 -14.53 9.64 -4.62
C CYS A 161 -13.69 8.45 -5.12
N GLN A 162 -13.27 7.53 -4.25
CA GLN A 162 -12.49 6.33 -4.58
C GLN A 162 -11.26 6.62 -5.46
N GLY A 163 -10.56 7.70 -5.17
CA GLY A 163 -9.35 8.10 -5.88
C GLY A 163 -9.57 8.97 -7.12
N GLY A 164 -10.82 9.31 -7.46
CA GLY A 164 -11.14 10.08 -8.66
C GLY A 164 -10.43 11.42 -8.75
N PHE A 165 -10.16 12.07 -7.61
CA PHE A 165 -9.41 13.34 -7.56
C PHE A 165 -7.95 13.15 -7.14
N CYS A 166 -7.68 12.38 -6.10
CA CYS A 166 -6.33 12.23 -5.59
C CYS A 166 -5.47 11.21 -6.36
N GLY A 167 -6.06 10.29 -7.11
CA GLY A 167 -5.33 9.24 -7.85
C GLY A 167 -4.22 9.78 -8.76
N PRO A 168 -4.50 10.74 -9.66
CA PRO A 168 -3.46 11.35 -10.49
C PRO A 168 -2.34 12.02 -9.68
N LEU A 169 -2.68 12.70 -8.58
CA LEU A 169 -1.70 13.36 -7.71
C LEU A 169 -0.82 12.34 -6.99
N VAL A 170 -1.42 11.28 -6.43
CA VAL A 170 -0.67 10.18 -5.79
C VAL A 170 0.27 9.52 -6.79
N THR A 171 -0.18 9.29 -8.03
CA THR A 171 0.65 8.73 -9.11
C THR A 171 1.84 9.64 -9.42
N ALA A 172 1.62 10.95 -9.50
CA ALA A 172 2.69 11.92 -9.74
C ALA A 172 3.71 11.95 -8.59
N ILE A 173 3.26 11.94 -7.35
CA ILE A 173 4.13 11.89 -6.15
C ILE A 173 4.98 10.61 -6.14
N ILE A 174 4.40 9.46 -6.47
CA ILE A 174 5.15 8.19 -6.56
C ILE A 174 6.21 8.29 -7.66
N ALA A 175 5.86 8.78 -8.85
CA ALA A 175 6.77 8.94 -9.97
C ALA A 175 7.96 9.84 -9.61
N GLU A 176 7.68 11.00 -9.01
CA GLU A 176 8.68 11.96 -8.54
C GLU A 176 9.62 11.35 -7.50
N GLU A 177 9.07 10.77 -6.44
CA GLU A 177 9.86 10.22 -5.34
C GLU A 177 10.72 9.02 -5.74
N LYS A 178 10.26 8.22 -6.72
CA LYS A 178 10.98 7.06 -7.22
C LYS A 178 11.86 7.34 -8.44
N GLY A 179 11.80 8.53 -9.02
CA GLY A 179 12.54 8.90 -10.24
C GLY A 179 12.14 8.05 -11.46
N ILE A 180 10.86 7.68 -11.58
CA ILE A 180 10.30 6.88 -12.67
C ILE A 180 9.28 7.66 -13.48
N SER A 181 8.95 7.20 -14.70
CA SER A 181 7.89 7.84 -15.48
C SER A 181 6.49 7.50 -14.93
N LEU A 182 5.49 8.30 -15.29
CA LEU A 182 4.10 8.07 -14.87
C LEU A 182 3.55 6.72 -15.33
N GLU A 183 3.98 6.24 -16.50
CA GLU A 183 3.59 4.95 -17.09
C GLU A 183 4.16 3.76 -16.30
N GLN A 184 5.27 3.98 -15.60
CA GLN A 184 5.89 2.96 -14.76
C GLN A 184 5.24 2.82 -13.40
N VAL A 185 4.43 3.80 -12.98
CA VAL A 185 3.69 3.72 -11.72
C VAL A 185 2.56 2.70 -11.84
N ARG A 186 2.58 1.74 -10.94
CA ARG A 186 1.59 0.65 -10.90
C ARG A 186 0.50 0.94 -9.88
N LYS A 187 -0.70 0.44 -10.17
CA LYS A 187 -1.79 0.44 -9.20
C LYS A 187 -1.49 -0.54 -8.06
N SER A 188 -1.08 -1.76 -8.38
CA SER A 188 -0.79 -2.82 -7.41
C SER A 188 0.39 -3.71 -7.88
N GLY A 189 0.13 -4.91 -8.36
CA GLY A 189 1.13 -5.86 -8.84
C GLY A 189 1.64 -5.60 -10.26
N ALA A 190 2.39 -6.55 -10.80
CA ALA A 190 2.87 -6.52 -12.17
C ALA A 190 1.69 -6.41 -13.16
N GLY A 191 1.88 -5.67 -14.25
CA GLY A 191 0.86 -5.49 -15.29
C GLY A 191 -0.27 -4.52 -14.92
N SER A 192 -0.21 -3.82 -13.79
CA SER A 192 -1.24 -2.89 -13.33
C SER A 192 -0.89 -1.41 -13.53
N ALA A 193 -0.18 -1.08 -14.61
CA ALA A 193 0.10 0.31 -14.99
C ALA A 193 -1.21 1.09 -15.16
N GLN A 194 -1.29 2.30 -14.59
CA GLN A 194 -2.48 3.14 -14.72
C GLN A 194 -2.49 3.94 -16.03
N LEU A 195 -1.33 4.20 -16.57
CA LEU A 195 -1.14 4.92 -17.82
C LEU A 195 -0.38 4.01 -18.78
N LEU A 196 -0.87 3.89 -20.01
CA LEU A 196 -0.24 3.07 -21.05
C LEU A 196 0.79 3.86 -21.86
N ARG A 197 0.50 5.15 -22.12
CA ARG A 197 1.32 6.06 -22.93
C ARG A 197 0.80 7.49 -22.79
N PRO A 198 1.62 8.50 -23.13
CA PRO A 198 1.16 9.89 -23.27
C PRO A 198 0.07 9.99 -24.34
N THR A 199 -0.95 10.80 -24.10
CA THR A 199 -2.03 11.06 -25.07
C THR A 199 -1.52 11.83 -26.28
N LYS A 200 -0.56 12.76 -26.04
CA LYS A 200 0.13 13.53 -27.10
C LYS A 200 1.57 13.05 -27.15
N GLN A 201 1.96 12.40 -28.22
CA GLN A 201 3.38 12.18 -28.52
C GLN A 201 4.00 13.52 -28.89
N ARG A 202 5.03 13.96 -28.15
CA ARG A 202 5.89 15.02 -28.64
C ARG A 202 6.58 14.45 -29.87
N GLU A 203 6.36 15.05 -31.05
CA GLU A 203 7.18 14.80 -32.22
C GLU A 203 8.62 15.07 -31.80
N GLN A 204 9.43 14.01 -31.75
CA GLN A 204 10.89 14.17 -31.75
C GLN A 204 11.21 14.83 -33.07
N LYS A 205 11.58 16.12 -33.08
CA LYS A 205 12.23 16.73 -34.19
C LYS A 205 13.52 15.93 -34.38
N THR A 206 13.49 14.98 -35.33
CA THR A 206 14.71 14.42 -35.91
C THR A 206 15.40 15.55 -36.60
N GLY A 207 16.45 16.09 -35.97
CA GLY A 207 17.37 17.03 -36.61
C GLY A 207 18.06 16.30 -37.77
N THR A 208 17.52 16.45 -38.96
CA THR A 208 18.27 16.24 -40.19
C THR A 208 19.24 17.40 -40.29
N GLU A 209 20.45 17.18 -39.80
CA GLU A 209 21.59 17.99 -40.24
C GLU A 209 21.74 17.80 -41.73
N GLY A 210 21.26 18.80 -42.50
CA GLY A 210 21.53 18.90 -43.93
C GLY A 210 23.00 19.21 -44.14
N GLY A 211 23.76 18.21 -44.48
CA GLY A 211 25.09 18.39 -45.04
C GLY A 211 24.97 19.15 -46.36
N THR A 212 25.43 20.36 -46.37
CA THR A 212 25.78 21.09 -47.61
C THR A 212 27.08 20.47 -48.15
N GLU A 213 26.97 19.63 -49.13
CA GLU A 213 28.12 19.35 -50.02
C GLU A 213 28.24 20.48 -51.04
N ASP A 214 29.19 21.36 -50.81
CA ASP A 214 29.77 22.20 -51.86
C ASP A 214 30.53 21.30 -52.85
N GLY A 215 29.98 21.15 -54.02
CA GLY A 215 30.62 20.56 -55.19
C GLY A 215 30.93 21.65 -56.19
N ALA A 216 32.18 22.08 -56.22
CA ALA A 216 32.73 22.89 -57.29
C ALA A 216 32.83 22.07 -58.63
N LEU A 217 32.31 22.61 -59.71
CA LEU A 217 32.91 22.81 -61.04
C LEU A 217 31.82 23.29 -61.96
#